data_0baee6c2c5da66223079c45891a32aca
#
_entry.id   0baee6c2c5da66223079c45891a32aca
#
_cell.length_a   1.000
_cell.length_b   1.000
_cell.length_c   1.000
_cell.angle_alpha   90.00
_cell.angle_beta   90.00
_cell.angle_gamma   90.00
#
_symmetry.space_group_name_H-M   'P 1'
#
loop_
_entity.id
_entity.type
_entity.pdbx_description
1 polymer ?
#
loop_
_entity_poly.entity_id
_entity_poly.type
_entity_poly.pdbx_seq_one_letter_code
_entity_poly.pdbx_strand_id
1 'polypeptide(L)'
;MPLSATRRGVLFLALLATPLVMPTGARAYSSPARFEAPIEDAAAESYGGGAGRWFTGSPADGFTCAVCHGADAAPAPITLEGVPEVYRPGERYELTLRWPEDAAVGAALEITDELGAPVGTLEVLATEAEERCGELPATTLQGAPERSVAVVEPCGARRSRLAWTAPESASARLALAAVAANRSGDPRGDGVALGRRALVREGAPAAEAAVAEGCAVSAAGSDADPDA
;
A
#
# COMPACT_ATOMS: atom_id res chain seq x y z
N MET A 1 53.91 -27.84 63.07
CA MET A 1 53.51 -26.62 62.34
C MET A 1 52.62 -27.02 61.21
N PRO A 2 51.32 -26.77 61.21
CA PRO A 2 50.42 -27.11 60.15
C PRO A 2 50.22 -25.92 59.22
N LEU A 3 50.31 -26.18 57.91
CA LEU A 3 50.05 -25.25 56.81
C LEU A 3 48.53 -25.08 56.58
N SER A 4 48.07 -23.83 56.69
CA SER A 4 46.69 -23.43 56.45
C SER A 4 46.47 -23.31 54.90
N ALA A 5 45.54 -24.10 54.34
CA ALA A 5 45.13 -24.03 52.98
C ALA A 5 43.93 -23.08 52.85
N THR A 6 44.14 -21.92 52.22
CA THR A 6 43.09 -20.93 51.92
C THR A 6 42.34 -21.36 50.65
N ARG A 7 41.10 -21.82 50.77
CA ARG A 7 40.16 -22.08 49.64
C ARG A 7 39.65 -20.74 49.10
N ARG A 8 40.09 -20.41 47.88
CA ARG A 8 39.51 -19.33 47.07
C ARG A 8 38.21 -19.86 46.44
N GLY A 9 37.08 -19.39 46.91
CA GLY A 9 35.79 -19.63 46.26
C GLY A 9 35.66 -18.76 45.03
N VAL A 10 35.49 -19.39 43.85
CA VAL A 10 35.19 -18.73 42.59
C VAL A 10 33.68 -18.62 42.51
N LEU A 11 33.19 -17.39 42.58
CA LEU A 11 31.77 -17.06 42.44
C LEU A 11 31.45 -17.01 40.93
N PHE A 12 30.79 -18.03 40.41
CA PHE A 12 30.28 -18.01 39.04
C PHE A 12 28.99 -17.16 38.97
N LEU A 13 29.11 -15.95 38.43
CA LEU A 13 27.96 -15.11 38.10
C LEU A 13 27.36 -15.63 36.81
N ALA A 14 26.28 -16.42 36.90
CA ALA A 14 25.51 -16.84 35.72
C ALA A 14 24.69 -15.63 35.22
N LEU A 15 25.17 -14.98 34.14
CA LEU A 15 24.36 -14.02 33.41
C LEU A 15 23.22 -14.78 32.69
N LEU A 16 22.02 -14.67 33.24
CA LEU A 16 20.78 -15.07 32.54
C LEU A 16 20.55 -14.09 31.39
N ALA A 17 20.96 -14.46 30.17
CA ALA A 17 20.58 -13.77 28.97
C ALA A 17 19.09 -14.06 28.71
N THR A 18 18.21 -13.18 29.17
CA THR A 18 16.81 -13.17 28.75
C THR A 18 16.76 -12.82 27.26
N PRO A 19 16.22 -13.69 26.39
CA PRO A 19 16.02 -13.33 25.00
C PRO A 19 15.07 -12.13 24.96
N LEU A 20 15.54 -11.01 24.41
CA LEU A 20 14.67 -9.89 24.04
C LEU A 20 13.77 -10.42 22.92
N VAL A 21 12.56 -10.83 23.28
CA VAL A 21 11.50 -11.07 22.30
C VAL A 21 11.12 -9.69 21.77
N MET A 22 11.76 -9.28 20.67
CA MET A 22 11.29 -8.11 19.94
C MET A 22 9.88 -8.45 19.43
N PRO A 23 8.88 -7.60 19.74
CA PRO A 23 7.57 -7.77 19.15
C PRO A 23 7.77 -7.75 17.63
N THR A 24 7.47 -8.86 16.97
CA THR A 24 7.35 -8.90 15.50
C THR A 24 6.17 -8.00 15.18
N GLY A 25 6.47 -6.72 14.89
CA GLY A 25 5.44 -5.76 14.51
C GLY A 25 4.61 -6.36 13.39
N ALA A 26 3.30 -6.39 13.59
CA ALA A 26 2.37 -6.82 12.58
C ALA A 26 2.62 -5.98 11.33
N ARG A 27 3.16 -6.62 10.31
CA ARG A 27 3.34 -5.99 9.01
C ARG A 27 1.99 -6.08 8.32
N ALA A 28 1.38 -4.94 8.06
CA ALA A 28 0.31 -4.87 7.09
C ALA A 28 0.76 -5.57 5.79
N TYR A 29 -0.19 -6.03 5.00
CA TYR A 29 0.00 -6.76 3.73
C TYR A 29 0.86 -5.96 2.74
N SER A 30 2.14 -5.81 3.00
CA SER A 30 3.07 -5.07 2.14
C SER A 30 4.12 -5.97 1.50
N SER A 31 4.21 -7.23 1.94
CA SER A 31 5.14 -8.16 1.32
C SER A 31 4.54 -8.72 0.04
N PRO A 32 5.18 -8.57 -1.14
CA PRO A 32 4.74 -9.17 -2.40
C PRO A 32 4.40 -10.65 -2.28
N ALA A 33 5.19 -11.38 -1.53
CA ALA A 33 4.96 -12.81 -1.28
C ALA A 33 3.59 -13.12 -0.65
N ARG A 34 3.02 -12.18 0.10
CA ARG A 34 1.69 -12.37 0.69
C ARG A 34 0.56 -12.14 -0.29
N PHE A 35 0.71 -11.22 -1.23
CA PHE A 35 -0.27 -11.01 -2.28
C PHE A 35 -0.32 -12.20 -3.25
N GLU A 36 0.81 -12.87 -3.48
CA GLU A 36 0.90 -14.03 -4.36
C GLU A 36 0.58 -15.35 -3.67
N ALA A 37 0.70 -15.43 -2.34
CA ALA A 37 0.45 -16.66 -1.58
C ALA A 37 -0.98 -17.16 -1.76
N PRO A 38 -1.20 -18.48 -1.88
CA PRO A 38 -2.54 -19.09 -1.92
C PRO A 38 -3.38 -18.72 -0.69
N ILE A 39 -4.69 -18.67 -0.85
CA ILE A 39 -5.62 -18.36 0.25
C ILE A 39 -5.51 -19.40 1.37
N GLU A 40 -5.24 -20.66 1.01
CA GLU A 40 -5.13 -21.78 1.94
C GLU A 40 -3.83 -21.76 2.75
N ASP A 41 -2.77 -21.11 2.23
CA ASP A 41 -1.49 -20.94 2.94
C ASP A 41 -1.57 -19.86 4.05
N ALA A 42 -2.76 -19.38 4.33
CA ALA A 42 -2.98 -18.64 5.54
C ALA A 42 -2.52 -19.50 6.70
N ALA A 43 -1.34 -19.24 7.24
CA ALA A 43 -1.05 -19.67 8.58
C ALA A 43 -2.29 -19.39 9.42
N ALA A 44 -2.75 -20.35 10.20
CA ALA A 44 -4.05 -20.34 10.88
C ALA A 44 -4.35 -19.08 11.72
N GLU A 45 -3.38 -18.19 11.83
CA GLU A 45 -3.40 -16.92 12.58
C GLU A 45 -3.35 -15.68 11.69
N SER A 46 -3.30 -15.83 10.36
CA SER A 46 -3.24 -14.69 9.44
C SER A 46 -4.33 -14.78 8.38
N TYR A 47 -4.81 -13.63 7.94
CA TYR A 47 -5.95 -13.44 7.02
C TYR A 47 -5.74 -13.95 5.58
N GLY A 48 -4.89 -14.92 5.38
CA GLY A 48 -4.68 -15.58 4.10
C GLY A 48 -3.76 -14.84 3.14
N GLY A 49 -3.42 -15.52 2.05
CA GLY A 49 -2.74 -14.94 0.93
C GLY A 49 -3.70 -14.26 -0.04
N GLY A 50 -3.19 -13.35 -0.87
CA GLY A 50 -3.97 -12.64 -1.90
C GLY A 50 -4.35 -13.51 -3.09
N ALA A 51 -3.68 -14.65 -3.30
CA ALA A 51 -3.81 -15.51 -4.48
C ALA A 51 -3.70 -14.72 -5.80
N GLY A 52 -2.71 -13.83 -5.88
CA GLY A 52 -2.48 -12.93 -7.02
C GLY A 52 -3.36 -11.69 -7.05
N ARG A 53 -4.15 -11.42 -6.00
CA ARG A 53 -4.93 -10.17 -5.87
C ARG A 53 -4.13 -9.13 -5.13
N TRP A 54 -4.14 -7.91 -5.64
CA TRP A 54 -3.42 -6.76 -5.05
C TRP A 54 -4.35 -5.82 -4.27
N PHE A 55 -5.64 -6.11 -4.26
CA PHE A 55 -6.68 -5.38 -3.50
C PHE A 55 -6.75 -3.88 -3.80
N THR A 56 -6.38 -3.48 -5.00
CA THR A 56 -6.41 -2.09 -5.46
C THR A 56 -7.82 -1.58 -5.71
N GLY A 57 -8.75 -2.51 -5.95
CA GLY A 57 -10.10 -2.22 -6.40
C GLY A 57 -10.23 -2.00 -7.90
N SER A 58 -9.20 -2.33 -8.68
CA SER A 58 -9.29 -2.37 -10.14
C SER A 58 -10.22 -3.51 -10.61
N PRO A 59 -10.64 -3.50 -11.88
CA PRO A 59 -11.41 -4.60 -12.46
C PRO A 59 -10.69 -5.94 -12.40
N ALA A 60 -9.35 -5.95 -12.41
CA ALA A 60 -8.55 -7.18 -12.31
C ALA A 60 -8.71 -7.89 -10.96
N ASP A 61 -8.87 -7.14 -9.87
CA ASP A 61 -9.03 -7.71 -8.53
C ASP A 61 -10.49 -7.94 -8.14
N GLY A 62 -11.34 -6.99 -8.47
CA GLY A 62 -12.72 -6.92 -8.00
C GLY A 62 -12.86 -6.67 -6.49
N PHE A 63 -11.74 -6.55 -5.75
CA PHE A 63 -11.66 -6.38 -4.31
C PHE A 63 -10.75 -5.21 -3.94
N THR A 64 -10.97 -4.65 -2.74
CA THR A 64 -10.14 -3.61 -2.15
C THR A 64 -9.59 -4.06 -0.81
N CYS A 65 -8.64 -3.34 -0.24
CA CYS A 65 -8.13 -3.60 1.12
C CYS A 65 -9.23 -3.54 2.20
N ALA A 66 -10.37 -2.91 1.93
CA ALA A 66 -11.51 -2.87 2.85
C ALA A 66 -12.17 -4.24 3.11
N VAL A 67 -11.84 -5.28 2.34
CA VAL A 67 -12.32 -6.66 2.58
C VAL A 67 -11.81 -7.20 3.92
N CYS A 68 -10.58 -6.84 4.30
CA CYS A 68 -9.94 -7.29 5.54
C CYS A 68 -9.87 -6.16 6.58
N HIS A 69 -9.62 -4.92 6.14
CA HIS A 69 -9.48 -3.76 7.01
C HIS A 69 -10.83 -3.06 7.13
N GLY A 70 -11.42 -3.09 8.32
CA GLY A 70 -12.77 -2.58 8.54
C GLY A 70 -12.90 -1.07 8.39
N ALA A 71 -14.12 -0.61 8.09
CA ALA A 71 -14.45 0.80 7.86
C ALA A 71 -14.65 1.62 9.17
N ASP A 72 -14.37 1.05 10.33
CA ASP A 72 -14.73 1.65 11.63
C ASP A 72 -13.72 2.71 12.11
N ALA A 73 -12.64 2.93 11.36
CA ALA A 73 -11.61 3.92 11.67
C ALA A 73 -11.67 5.12 10.72
N ALA A 74 -11.01 6.22 11.11
CA ALA A 74 -10.81 7.35 10.22
C ALA A 74 -10.10 6.88 8.92
N PRO A 75 -10.46 7.45 7.75
CA PRO A 75 -9.81 7.10 6.50
C PRO A 75 -8.28 7.23 6.57
N ALA A 76 -7.54 6.40 5.84
CA ALA A 76 -6.10 6.53 5.74
C ALA A 76 -5.74 7.94 5.21
N PRO A 77 -4.86 8.68 5.90
CA PRO A 77 -4.56 10.06 5.56
C PRO A 77 -3.58 10.13 4.38
N ILE A 78 -4.02 9.72 3.20
CA ILE A 78 -3.22 9.72 1.97
C ILE A 78 -3.80 10.68 0.95
N THR A 79 -2.92 11.39 0.24
CA THR A 79 -3.28 12.22 -0.91
C THR A 79 -2.58 11.72 -2.17
N LEU A 80 -3.22 11.86 -3.32
CA LEU A 80 -2.67 11.55 -4.63
C LEU A 80 -2.75 12.79 -5.51
N GLU A 81 -1.61 13.23 -5.99
CA GLU A 81 -1.43 14.43 -6.81
C GLU A 81 -0.85 14.06 -8.18
N GLY A 82 -0.97 14.97 -9.16
CA GLY A 82 -0.38 14.83 -10.50
C GLY A 82 -1.14 13.93 -11.46
N VAL A 83 -2.29 13.40 -11.05
CA VAL A 83 -3.13 12.57 -11.93
C VAL A 83 -3.85 13.46 -12.94
N PRO A 84 -3.63 13.29 -14.26
CA PRO A 84 -4.34 14.08 -15.25
C PRO A 84 -5.82 13.68 -15.32
N GLU A 85 -6.71 14.64 -15.56
CA GLU A 85 -8.10 14.34 -15.92
C GLU A 85 -8.19 13.90 -17.38
N VAL A 86 -7.45 14.61 -18.23
CA VAL A 86 -7.29 14.30 -19.64
C VAL A 86 -5.81 14.06 -19.91
N TYR A 87 -5.47 12.89 -20.41
CA TYR A 87 -4.10 12.56 -20.74
C TYR A 87 -3.84 12.66 -22.26
N ARG A 88 -2.59 12.97 -22.61
CA ARG A 88 -2.09 12.90 -23.98
C ARG A 88 -1.38 11.60 -24.22
N PRO A 89 -1.64 10.92 -25.34
CA PRO A 89 -0.92 9.71 -25.72
C PRO A 89 0.60 9.91 -25.70
N GLY A 90 1.32 8.95 -25.12
CA GLY A 90 2.78 8.97 -25.02
C GLY A 90 3.36 9.99 -24.01
N GLU A 91 2.54 10.87 -23.42
CA GLU A 91 3.01 11.84 -22.43
C GLU A 91 3.30 11.17 -21.08
N ARG A 92 4.32 11.67 -20.39
CA ARG A 92 4.76 11.18 -19.10
C ARG A 92 4.29 12.10 -17.98
N TYR A 93 3.56 11.55 -17.03
CA TYR A 93 2.99 12.24 -15.86
C TYR A 93 3.69 11.77 -14.59
N GLU A 94 4.03 12.70 -13.70
CA GLU A 94 4.51 12.37 -12.37
C GLU A 94 3.34 12.34 -11.38
N LEU A 95 3.15 11.19 -10.74
CA LEU A 95 2.13 10.96 -9.73
C LEU A 95 2.78 10.96 -8.36
N THR A 96 2.23 11.67 -7.40
CA THR A 96 2.78 11.76 -6.05
C THR A 96 1.76 11.34 -5.01
N LEU A 97 2.08 10.28 -4.28
CA LEU A 97 1.37 9.89 -3.05
C LEU A 97 2.06 10.55 -1.86
N ARG A 98 1.28 11.13 -0.92
CA ARG A 98 1.79 11.72 0.33
C ARG A 98 0.95 11.29 1.52
N TRP A 99 1.61 11.14 2.67
CA TRP A 99 0.97 10.85 3.96
C TRP A 99 1.79 11.44 5.11
N PRO A 100 1.18 11.66 6.30
CA PRO A 100 1.87 12.18 7.49
C PRO A 100 2.99 11.26 7.97
N GLU A 101 3.98 11.84 8.65
CA GLU A 101 5.15 11.11 9.16
C GLU A 101 4.82 10.06 10.22
N ASP A 102 3.77 10.29 11.00
CA ASP A 102 3.32 9.39 12.06
C ASP A 102 2.43 8.25 11.57
N ALA A 103 1.98 8.31 10.31
CA ALA A 103 1.10 7.32 9.73
C ALA A 103 1.90 6.16 9.11
N ALA A 104 1.61 4.93 9.54
CA ALA A 104 2.12 3.73 8.91
C ALA A 104 1.22 3.34 7.73
N VAL A 105 1.45 3.94 6.56
CA VAL A 105 0.63 3.73 5.37
C VAL A 105 1.25 2.68 4.46
N GLY A 106 0.48 1.62 4.18
CA GLY A 106 0.70 0.74 3.04
C GLY A 106 -0.30 1.08 1.94
N ALA A 107 0.11 1.04 0.68
CA ALA A 107 -0.76 1.34 -0.44
C ALA A 107 -0.45 0.49 -1.66
N ALA A 108 -1.45 0.30 -2.52
CA ALA A 108 -1.30 -0.30 -3.83
C ALA A 108 -2.02 0.56 -4.88
N LEU A 109 -1.33 0.89 -5.96
CA LEU A 109 -1.83 1.71 -7.06
C LEU A 109 -1.54 1.01 -8.37
N GLU A 110 -2.52 0.99 -9.26
CA GLU A 110 -2.35 0.55 -10.64
C GLU A 110 -3.18 1.39 -11.61
N ILE A 111 -2.79 1.34 -12.88
CA ILE A 111 -3.52 1.99 -13.98
C ILE A 111 -3.82 0.92 -15.01
N THR A 112 -5.10 0.68 -15.25
CA THR A 112 -5.59 -0.41 -16.11
C THR A 112 -6.60 0.09 -17.12
N ASP A 113 -6.90 -0.73 -18.11
CA ASP A 113 -8.08 -0.57 -18.94
C ASP A 113 -9.36 -1.00 -18.18
N GLU A 114 -10.48 -1.02 -18.89
CA GLU A 114 -11.78 -1.44 -18.35
C GLU A 114 -11.86 -2.93 -17.98
N LEU A 115 -10.99 -3.74 -18.54
CA LEU A 115 -10.92 -5.19 -18.28
C LEU A 115 -9.89 -5.55 -17.20
N GLY A 116 -9.11 -4.56 -16.71
CA GLY A 116 -8.09 -4.75 -15.71
C GLY A 116 -6.70 -5.05 -16.25
N ALA A 117 -6.50 -4.99 -17.57
CA ALA A 117 -5.17 -5.10 -18.14
C ALA A 117 -4.37 -3.80 -17.92
N PRO A 118 -3.05 -3.87 -17.60
CA PRO A 118 -2.23 -2.68 -17.38
C PRO A 118 -2.14 -1.85 -18.66
N VAL A 119 -2.24 -0.52 -18.54
CA VAL A 119 -2.12 0.40 -19.67
C VAL A 119 -1.09 1.48 -19.43
N GLY A 120 -0.28 1.76 -20.46
CA GLY A 120 0.88 2.62 -20.33
C GLY A 120 2.01 1.95 -19.57
N THR A 121 2.99 2.74 -19.14
CA THR A 121 4.14 2.25 -18.38
C THR A 121 4.24 2.99 -17.06
N LEU A 122 4.31 2.25 -15.97
CA LEU A 122 4.49 2.78 -14.62
C LEU A 122 5.95 2.58 -14.17
N GLU A 123 6.55 3.61 -13.57
CA GLU A 123 7.92 3.61 -13.07
C GLU A 123 7.98 4.18 -11.66
N VAL A 124 8.87 3.68 -10.80
CA VAL A 124 9.11 4.23 -9.46
C VAL A 124 10.23 5.26 -9.51
N LEU A 125 10.03 6.42 -8.88
CA LEU A 125 10.97 7.56 -8.84
C LEU A 125 11.55 7.77 -7.43
N ALA A 126 12.11 6.74 -6.80
CA ALA A 126 12.61 6.81 -5.43
C ALA A 126 14.03 7.40 -5.36
N THR A 127 14.16 8.72 -5.42
CA THR A 127 15.45 9.42 -5.39
C THR A 127 15.75 10.10 -4.05
N GLU A 128 14.73 10.40 -3.24
CA GLU A 128 14.85 11.16 -1.99
C GLU A 128 14.68 10.27 -0.76
N ALA A 129 15.23 10.70 0.38
CA ALA A 129 15.22 9.92 1.62
C ALA A 129 13.81 9.62 2.12
N GLU A 130 12.86 10.55 1.96
CA GLU A 130 11.46 10.38 2.37
C GLU A 130 10.65 9.41 1.50
N GLU A 131 11.26 8.87 0.45
CA GLU A 131 10.70 7.87 -0.46
C GLU A 131 11.28 6.48 -0.23
N ARG A 132 12.07 6.30 0.82
CA ARG A 132 12.88 5.10 1.03
C ARG A 132 12.62 4.44 2.38
N CYS A 133 12.82 3.13 2.40
CA CYS A 133 12.91 2.30 3.60
C CYS A 133 14.39 2.01 3.88
N GLY A 134 15.08 2.91 4.55
CA GLY A 134 16.54 2.86 4.62
C GLY A 134 17.18 3.04 3.25
N GLU A 135 17.93 2.05 2.78
CA GLU A 135 18.60 2.10 1.48
C GLU A 135 17.70 1.70 0.29
N LEU A 136 16.56 1.07 0.55
CA LEU A 136 15.67 0.58 -0.48
C LEU A 136 14.52 1.57 -0.76
N PRO A 137 13.97 1.61 -1.99
CA PRO A 137 12.72 2.32 -2.25
C PRO A 137 11.59 1.81 -1.35
N ALA A 138 10.76 2.73 -0.84
CA ALA A 138 9.53 2.36 -0.13
C ALA A 138 8.46 1.80 -1.07
N THR A 139 8.60 2.07 -2.36
CA THR A 139 7.66 1.62 -3.40
C THR A 139 8.37 0.70 -4.36
N THR A 140 7.70 -0.40 -4.72
CA THR A 140 8.17 -1.35 -5.72
C THR A 140 7.06 -1.63 -6.73
N LEU A 141 7.43 -2.02 -7.96
CA LEU A 141 6.48 -2.52 -8.94
C LEU A 141 6.37 -4.04 -8.83
N GLN A 142 5.15 -4.53 -8.84
CA GLN A 142 4.83 -5.94 -8.65
C GLN A 142 3.86 -6.43 -9.73
N GLY A 143 3.72 -7.75 -9.86
CA GLY A 143 2.74 -8.40 -10.73
C GLY A 143 3.14 -8.49 -12.21
N ALA A 144 4.36 -8.10 -12.58
CA ALA A 144 4.82 -8.22 -13.97
C ALA A 144 4.96 -9.70 -14.41
N PRO A 145 4.68 -10.01 -15.69
CA PRO A 145 4.30 -9.09 -16.77
C PRO A 145 2.79 -8.82 -16.88
N GLU A 146 1.92 -9.58 -16.22
CA GLU A 146 0.47 -9.55 -16.41
C GLU A 146 -0.16 -8.30 -15.78
N ARG A 147 0.50 -7.73 -14.75
CA ARG A 147 0.05 -6.55 -14.03
C ARG A 147 1.22 -5.61 -13.74
N SER A 148 0.92 -4.35 -13.50
CA SER A 148 1.90 -3.35 -13.04
C SER A 148 1.29 -2.58 -11.87
N VAL A 149 1.58 -3.08 -10.66
CA VAL A 149 1.06 -2.52 -9.40
C VAL A 149 2.19 -1.88 -8.63
N ALA A 150 2.08 -0.58 -8.33
CA ALA A 150 2.98 0.09 -7.41
C ALA A 150 2.55 -0.20 -5.97
N VAL A 151 3.37 -0.93 -5.23
CA VAL A 151 3.14 -1.30 -3.83
C VAL A 151 4.02 -0.47 -2.93
N VAL A 152 3.41 0.26 -1.99
CA VAL A 152 4.08 1.08 -0.98
C VAL A 152 4.17 0.30 0.33
N GLU A 153 5.37 0.18 0.87
CA GLU A 153 5.62 -0.45 2.17
C GLU A 153 5.49 0.56 3.33
N PRO A 154 4.83 0.19 4.45
CA PRO A 154 4.70 1.04 5.63
C PRO A 154 5.99 1.05 6.45
N CYS A 155 7.00 1.80 6.03
CA CYS A 155 8.35 1.74 6.58
C CYS A 155 8.91 3.07 7.12
N GLY A 156 8.08 4.10 7.24
CA GLY A 156 8.53 5.42 7.67
C GLY A 156 8.80 6.39 6.51
N ALA A 157 8.69 5.95 5.26
CA ALA A 157 8.57 6.86 4.13
C ALA A 157 7.30 7.70 4.27
N ARG A 158 7.28 8.88 3.67
CA ARG A 158 6.15 9.85 3.74
C ARG A 158 5.63 10.21 2.37
N ARG A 159 6.31 9.75 1.34
CA ARG A 159 6.02 10.04 -0.04
C ARG A 159 6.40 8.86 -0.93
N SER A 160 5.66 8.69 -2.00
CA SER A 160 6.00 7.85 -3.12
C SER A 160 5.78 8.63 -4.40
N ARG A 161 6.77 8.66 -5.27
CA ARG A 161 6.64 9.24 -6.61
C ARG A 161 6.72 8.15 -7.67
N LEU A 162 5.81 8.25 -8.62
CA LEU A 162 5.70 7.37 -9.75
C LEU A 162 5.72 8.22 -11.02
N ALA A 163 6.20 7.66 -12.12
CA ALA A 163 5.96 8.20 -13.44
C ALA A 163 5.06 7.25 -14.20
N TRP A 164 4.04 7.79 -14.83
CA TRP A 164 3.19 7.05 -15.75
C TRP A 164 3.32 7.62 -17.15
N THR A 165 3.76 6.79 -18.10
CA THR A 165 3.73 7.12 -19.52
C THR A 165 2.42 6.61 -20.08
N ALA A 166 1.59 7.53 -20.55
CA ALA A 166 0.24 7.23 -21.00
C ALA A 166 0.22 6.36 -22.27
N PRO A 167 -0.78 5.47 -22.44
CA PRO A 167 -0.91 4.62 -23.62
C PRO A 167 -1.33 5.42 -24.85
N GLU A 168 -1.03 4.88 -26.03
CA GLU A 168 -1.42 5.51 -27.31
C GLU A 168 -2.93 5.42 -27.59
N SER A 169 -3.61 4.38 -27.11
CA SER A 169 -4.92 4.01 -27.66
C SER A 169 -5.88 3.34 -26.70
N ALA A 170 -5.83 3.58 -25.41
CA ALA A 170 -6.77 2.93 -24.50
C ALA A 170 -7.42 3.91 -23.55
N SER A 171 -8.64 3.64 -23.10
CA SER A 171 -9.16 4.24 -21.87
C SER A 171 -8.30 3.76 -20.70
N ALA A 172 -8.09 4.63 -19.72
CA ALA A 172 -7.29 4.30 -18.55
C ALA A 172 -8.10 4.56 -17.27
N ARG A 173 -7.93 3.69 -16.29
CA ARG A 173 -8.53 3.80 -14.96
C ARG A 173 -7.44 3.66 -13.91
N LEU A 174 -7.30 4.64 -13.06
CA LEU A 174 -6.46 4.56 -11.88
C LEU A 174 -7.26 3.94 -10.75
N ALA A 175 -6.69 2.96 -10.07
CA ALA A 175 -7.19 2.38 -8.83
C ALA A 175 -6.11 2.50 -7.76
N LEU A 176 -6.50 3.01 -6.58
CA LEU A 176 -5.66 3.17 -5.41
C LEU A 176 -6.40 2.61 -4.21
N ALA A 177 -5.73 1.77 -3.44
CA ALA A 177 -6.17 1.37 -2.12
C ALA A 177 -5.03 1.60 -1.12
N ALA A 178 -5.34 2.17 0.04
CA ALA A 178 -4.37 2.43 1.08
C ALA A 178 -4.92 2.05 2.46
N VAL A 179 -4.01 1.62 3.33
CA VAL A 179 -4.29 1.26 4.73
C VAL A 179 -3.35 2.03 5.63
N ALA A 180 -3.89 2.75 6.59
CA ALA A 180 -3.14 3.30 7.71
C ALA A 180 -3.27 2.35 8.90
N ALA A 181 -2.22 1.56 9.14
CA ALA A 181 -2.21 0.55 10.18
C ALA A 181 -2.10 1.18 11.57
N ASN A 182 -2.97 0.75 12.51
CA ASN A 182 -2.92 1.13 13.92
C ASN A 182 -1.85 0.35 14.72
N ARG A 183 -1.11 -0.56 14.07
CA ARG A 183 -0.06 -1.42 14.63
C ARG A 183 -0.54 -2.38 15.73
N SER A 184 -1.83 -2.66 15.82
CA SER A 184 -2.39 -3.61 16.81
C SER A 184 -2.07 -5.07 16.49
N GLY A 185 -1.73 -5.39 15.26
CA GLY A 185 -1.60 -6.75 14.74
C GLY A 185 -2.92 -7.36 14.24
N ASP A 186 -4.00 -6.62 14.31
CA ASP A 186 -5.35 -6.98 13.86
C ASP A 186 -5.76 -5.94 12.80
N PRO A 187 -6.38 -6.29 11.69
CA PRO A 187 -6.84 -5.32 10.69
C PRO A 187 -8.01 -4.46 11.18
N ARG A 188 -8.63 -4.78 12.31
CA ARG A 188 -9.67 -3.95 12.92
C ARG A 188 -9.11 -2.63 13.42
N GLY A 189 -9.82 -1.55 13.15
CA GLY A 189 -9.40 -0.20 13.54
C GLY A 189 -8.29 0.40 12.68
N ASP A 190 -7.93 -0.25 11.57
CA ASP A 190 -7.09 0.35 10.55
C ASP A 190 -7.91 1.28 9.66
N GLY A 191 -7.33 2.44 9.33
CA GLY A 191 -7.94 3.38 8.39
C GLY A 191 -7.77 2.91 6.95
N VAL A 192 -8.82 3.01 6.14
CA VAL A 192 -8.80 2.65 4.72
C VAL A 192 -9.11 3.87 3.86
N ALA A 193 -8.33 4.08 2.80
CA ALA A 193 -8.65 5.04 1.75
C ALA A 193 -8.68 4.34 0.39
N LEU A 194 -9.70 4.67 -0.41
CA LEU A 194 -9.90 4.12 -1.74
C LEU A 194 -10.01 5.27 -2.73
N GLY A 195 -9.26 5.18 -3.83
CA GLY A 195 -9.32 6.14 -4.94
C GLY A 195 -9.58 5.41 -6.24
N ARG A 196 -10.56 5.89 -7.01
CA ARG A 196 -10.80 5.44 -8.38
C ARG A 196 -10.99 6.64 -9.27
N ARG A 197 -10.30 6.66 -10.39
CA ARG A 197 -10.40 7.76 -11.35
C ARG A 197 -10.33 7.22 -12.77
N ALA A 198 -11.31 7.59 -13.59
CA ALA A 198 -11.20 7.41 -15.01
C ALA A 198 -10.30 8.52 -15.59
N LEU A 199 -9.41 8.16 -16.49
CA LEU A 199 -8.50 9.07 -17.18
C LEU A 199 -8.93 9.13 -18.64
N VAL A 200 -9.34 10.30 -19.09
CA VAL A 200 -9.84 10.48 -20.47
C VAL A 200 -8.69 10.78 -21.40
N ARG A 201 -8.63 10.10 -22.54
CA ARG A 201 -7.65 10.40 -23.58
C ARG A 201 -8.01 11.69 -24.31
N GLU A 202 -7.03 12.56 -24.57
CA GLU A 202 -7.24 13.76 -25.40
C GLU A 202 -7.77 13.36 -26.79
N GLY A 203 -8.87 13.99 -27.20
CA GLY A 203 -9.55 13.68 -28.45
C GLY A 203 -10.41 12.41 -28.43
N ALA A 204 -10.65 11.81 -27.26
CA ALA A 204 -11.60 10.70 -27.12
C ALA A 204 -13.03 11.12 -27.51
N PRO A 205 -13.84 10.21 -28.07
CA PRO A 205 -15.25 10.49 -28.35
C PRO A 205 -16.01 10.89 -27.09
N ALA A 206 -17.01 11.78 -27.21
CA ALA A 206 -17.81 12.26 -26.08
C ALA A 206 -18.47 11.13 -25.26
N ALA A 207 -18.76 9.98 -25.88
CA ALA A 207 -19.32 8.82 -25.19
C ALA A 207 -18.33 8.19 -24.18
N GLU A 208 -17.04 8.20 -24.48
CA GLU A 208 -15.98 7.69 -23.59
C GLU A 208 -15.77 8.66 -22.42
N ALA A 209 -15.81 9.97 -22.66
CA ALA A 209 -15.75 10.99 -21.63
C ALA A 209 -16.94 10.93 -20.65
N ALA A 210 -18.15 10.67 -21.13
CA ALA A 210 -19.36 10.57 -20.30
C ALA A 210 -19.32 9.37 -19.33
N VAL A 211 -18.70 8.25 -19.72
CA VAL A 211 -18.52 7.09 -18.83
C VAL A 211 -17.52 7.42 -17.71
N ALA A 212 -16.53 8.26 -17.98
CA ALA A 212 -15.56 8.70 -16.97
C ALA A 212 -16.19 9.55 -15.86
N GLU A 213 -17.12 10.45 -16.21
CA GLU A 213 -17.81 11.32 -15.24
C GLU A 213 -18.80 10.55 -14.34
N GLY A 214 -19.41 9.46 -14.83
CA GLY A 214 -20.38 8.66 -14.09
C GLY A 214 -19.78 7.83 -12.93
N CYS A 215 -18.47 7.74 -12.81
CA CYS A 215 -17.76 6.95 -11.79
C CYS A 215 -17.07 7.77 -10.70
N ALA A 216 -17.33 9.08 -10.62
CA ALA A 216 -16.86 9.90 -9.51
C ALA A 216 -17.58 9.49 -8.22
N VAL A 217 -16.97 8.62 -7.42
CA VAL A 217 -17.49 8.30 -6.08
C VAL A 217 -17.25 9.52 -5.21
N SER A 218 -18.33 10.19 -4.83
CA SER A 218 -18.34 11.16 -3.75
C SER A 218 -17.70 10.53 -2.52
N ALA A 219 -16.66 11.14 -1.98
CA ALA A 219 -16.28 10.92 -0.59
C ALA A 219 -17.53 11.30 0.22
N ALA A 220 -18.19 10.30 0.80
CA ALA A 220 -19.31 10.53 1.70
C ALA A 220 -18.77 11.28 2.91
N GLY A 221 -18.86 12.60 2.88
CA GLY A 221 -18.83 13.43 4.05
C GLY A 221 -20.01 13.01 4.90
N SER A 222 -19.75 12.39 6.03
CA SER A 222 -20.74 12.28 7.09
C SER A 222 -21.01 13.69 7.62
N ASP A 223 -22.03 14.35 7.11
CA ASP A 223 -22.69 15.44 7.81
C ASP A 223 -23.30 14.82 9.08
N ALA A 224 -22.51 14.73 10.12
CA ALA A 224 -23.01 14.53 11.46
C ALA A 224 -23.73 15.81 11.83
N ASP A 225 -25.05 15.74 11.90
CA ASP A 225 -25.92 16.77 12.44
C ASP A 225 -25.50 17.05 13.89
N PRO A 226 -25.04 18.27 14.25
CA PRO A 226 -24.58 18.58 15.61
C PRO A 226 -25.74 18.82 16.61
N ASP A 227 -26.98 18.61 16.23
CA ASP A 227 -28.18 18.91 17.07
C ASP A 227 -29.16 17.72 17.17
N ALA A 228 -28.68 16.53 17.63
CA ALA A 228 -29.55 15.43 18.05
C ALA A 228 -29.13 14.84 19.38
#